data_5ae135d366a6e780e79821fab440e561
#
_entry.id   5ae135d366a6e780e79821fab440e561
#
_cell.length_a   1.000
_cell.length_b   1.000
_cell.length_c   1.000
_cell.angle_alpha   90.00
_cell.angle_beta   90.00
_cell.angle_gamma   90.00
#
_symmetry.space_group_name_H-M   'P 1'
#
loop_
_entity.id
_entity.type
_entity.pdbx_description
1 polymer ?
#
loop_
_entity_poly.entity_id
_entity_poly.type
_entity_poly.pdbx_seq_one_letter_code
_entity_poly.pdbx_strand_id
1 'polypeptide(L)'
;IRTIEGGLLSYGGDFGREHNPYTIGFGRLVNLDQEGDFIGKEALKVIKEEGPKEMLVGIELEGDPIIKAPENFWPVNNSDNKKIGRVSRAFFSPRLQKNIGLAIVDIDYVEEKTKFSVATPNGDLQSVVVSLPWFKAEKDTNLD
;
A
#
# COMPACT_ATOMS: atom_id res chain seq x y z
N ILE A 1 -7.35 8.56 -9.80
CA ILE A 1 -5.88 8.52 -9.88
C ILE A 1 -5.21 9.39 -8.81
N ARG A 2 -5.65 10.63 -8.58
CA ARG A 2 -5.07 11.57 -7.62
C ARG A 2 -4.96 11.01 -6.19
N THR A 3 -5.91 10.19 -5.77
CA THR A 3 -5.91 9.55 -4.45
C THR A 3 -4.80 8.50 -4.34
N ILE A 4 -4.52 7.75 -5.43
CA ILE A 4 -3.41 6.80 -5.47
C ILE A 4 -2.08 7.56 -5.45
N GLU A 5 -1.91 8.55 -6.33
CA GLU A 5 -0.71 9.40 -6.40
C GLU A 5 -0.34 10.05 -5.05
N GLY A 6 -1.36 10.50 -4.30
CA GLY A 6 -1.19 11.08 -2.97
C GLY A 6 -1.09 10.07 -1.82
N GLY A 7 -1.16 8.78 -2.10
CA GLY A 7 -1.14 7.74 -1.07
C GLY A 7 -2.36 7.77 -0.13
N LEU A 8 -3.51 8.30 -0.62
CA LEU A 8 -4.74 8.35 0.17
C LEU A 8 -5.44 7.00 0.13
N LEU A 9 -5.77 6.47 1.30
CA LEU A 9 -6.38 5.17 1.49
C LEU A 9 -7.90 5.25 1.60
N SER A 10 -8.59 4.20 1.14
CA SER A 10 -10.04 4.07 1.18
C SER A 10 -10.43 2.89 2.06
N TYR A 11 -11.21 3.15 3.12
CA TYR A 11 -11.82 2.09 3.92
C TYR A 11 -12.82 1.30 3.08
N GLY A 12 -12.77 -0.03 3.18
CA GLY A 12 -13.57 -0.94 2.37
C GLY A 12 -13.00 -1.21 0.97
N GLY A 13 -12.09 -0.35 0.48
CA GLY A 13 -11.39 -0.53 -0.80
C GLY A 13 -9.96 -1.06 -0.61
N ASP A 14 -9.12 -0.30 0.09
CA ASP A 14 -7.72 -0.67 0.29
C ASP A 14 -7.52 -1.50 1.56
N PHE A 15 -8.25 -1.18 2.61
CA PHE A 15 -8.19 -1.86 3.90
C PHE A 15 -9.56 -1.97 4.55
N GLY A 16 -9.71 -2.85 5.53
CA GLY A 16 -10.94 -3.11 6.27
C GLY A 16 -10.67 -3.38 7.75
N ARG A 17 -11.64 -3.97 8.44
CA ARG A 17 -11.57 -4.27 9.88
C ARG A 17 -10.49 -5.28 10.26
N GLU A 18 -10.06 -6.09 9.30
CA GLU A 18 -9.01 -7.09 9.43
C GLU A 18 -7.61 -6.49 9.55
N HIS A 19 -7.46 -5.21 9.18
CA HIS A 19 -6.18 -4.53 9.19
C HIS A 19 -6.06 -3.58 10.40
N ASN A 20 -4.85 -3.44 10.88
CA ASN A 20 -4.51 -2.52 11.96
C ASN A 20 -3.70 -1.30 11.43
N PRO A 21 -3.50 -0.25 12.23
CA PRO A 21 -2.77 0.94 11.79
C PRO A 21 -1.34 0.68 11.32
N TYR A 22 -0.67 -0.34 11.84
CA TYR A 22 0.70 -0.68 11.41
C TYR A 22 0.71 -1.30 10.01
N THR A 23 -0.27 -2.17 9.71
CA THR A 23 -0.45 -2.76 8.37
C THR A 23 -0.62 -1.68 7.30
N ILE A 24 -1.35 -0.60 7.58
CA ILE A 24 -1.64 0.45 6.60
C ILE A 24 -0.69 1.64 6.66
N GLY A 25 0.44 1.52 7.40
CA GLY A 25 1.46 2.56 7.47
C GLY A 25 1.11 3.74 8.38
N PHE A 26 0.07 3.64 9.21
CA PHE A 26 -0.37 4.70 10.13
C PHE A 26 0.16 4.52 11.55
N GLY A 27 1.13 3.64 11.77
CA GLY A 27 1.74 3.39 13.08
C GLY A 27 2.26 4.66 13.77
N ARG A 28 2.74 5.66 12.99
CA ARG A 28 3.18 6.97 13.50
C ARG A 28 2.08 7.79 14.16
N LEU A 29 0.81 7.47 13.89
CA LEU A 29 -0.35 8.14 14.49
C LEU A 29 -0.83 7.45 15.77
N VAL A 30 -0.28 6.28 16.10
CA VAL A 30 -0.62 5.51 17.29
C VAL A 30 0.29 5.94 18.44
N ASN A 31 -0.28 6.66 19.40
CA ASN A 31 0.42 7.02 20.63
C ASN A 31 0.03 6.06 21.76
N LEU A 32 0.88 5.06 22.02
CA LEU A 32 0.66 4.08 23.08
C LEU A 32 1.07 4.60 24.47
N ASP A 33 1.85 5.70 24.53
CA ASP A 33 2.39 6.25 25.76
C ASP A 33 1.50 7.36 26.34
N GLN A 34 0.38 7.68 25.66
CA GLN A 34 -0.57 8.68 26.19
C GLN A 34 -1.18 8.21 27.52
N GLU A 35 -1.44 9.14 28.45
CA GLU A 35 -2.00 8.87 29.77
C GLU A 35 -3.40 8.25 29.74
N GLY A 36 -4.21 8.61 28.72
CA GLY A 36 -5.55 8.04 28.51
C GLY A 36 -5.50 6.61 27.97
N ASP A 37 -6.48 5.82 28.38
CA ASP A 37 -6.73 4.51 27.79
C ASP A 37 -7.69 4.62 26.61
N PHE A 38 -7.61 3.67 25.65
CA PHE A 38 -8.52 3.55 24.53
C PHE A 38 -8.73 2.10 24.12
N ILE A 39 -9.86 1.81 23.50
CA ILE A 39 -10.20 0.45 23.03
C ILE A 39 -9.15 -0.02 22.02
N GLY A 40 -8.52 -1.15 22.31
CA GLY A 40 -7.50 -1.77 21.45
C GLY A 40 -6.06 -1.38 21.79
N LYS A 41 -5.78 -0.53 22.80
CA LYS A 41 -4.43 -0.11 23.18
C LYS A 41 -3.52 -1.31 23.45
N GLU A 42 -3.97 -2.29 24.26
CA GLU A 42 -3.19 -3.49 24.57
C GLU A 42 -2.92 -4.36 23.34
N ALA A 43 -3.93 -4.54 22.47
CA ALA A 43 -3.75 -5.28 21.22
C ALA A 43 -2.72 -4.60 20.31
N LEU A 44 -2.74 -3.29 20.21
CA LEU A 44 -1.77 -2.52 19.42
C LEU A 44 -0.35 -2.56 20.00
N LYS A 45 -0.19 -2.67 21.33
CA LYS A 45 1.12 -2.90 21.96
C LYS A 45 1.72 -4.23 21.49
N VAL A 46 0.94 -5.31 21.55
CA VAL A 46 1.37 -6.63 21.11
C VAL A 46 1.75 -6.61 19.63
N ILE A 47 0.91 -6.02 18.77
CA ILE A 47 1.20 -5.92 17.33
C ILE A 47 2.47 -5.09 17.06
N LYS A 48 2.71 -4.03 17.86
CA LYS A 48 3.93 -3.23 17.73
C LYS A 48 5.19 -4.02 18.11
N GLU A 49 5.11 -4.85 19.15
CA GLU A 49 6.22 -5.69 19.63
C GLU A 49 6.52 -6.84 18.65
N GLU A 50 5.48 -7.53 18.15
CA GLU A 50 5.63 -8.63 17.20
C GLU A 50 5.94 -8.17 15.78
N GLY A 51 5.58 -6.93 15.43
CA GLY A 51 5.56 -6.40 14.09
C GLY A 51 4.33 -6.83 13.27
N PRO A 52 3.94 -6.05 12.24
CA PRO A 52 2.88 -6.43 11.33
C PRO A 52 3.34 -7.60 10.44
N LYS A 53 2.42 -8.53 10.14
CA LYS A 53 2.69 -9.67 9.23
C LYS A 53 2.61 -9.29 7.76
N GLU A 54 1.92 -8.21 7.45
CA GLU A 54 1.72 -7.67 6.11
C GLU A 54 1.69 -6.14 6.19
N MET A 55 2.01 -5.47 5.09
CA MET A 55 1.99 -4.01 5.05
C MET A 55 1.53 -3.50 3.69
N LEU A 56 0.88 -2.34 3.72
CA LEU A 56 0.49 -1.60 2.53
C LEU A 56 1.71 -0.88 1.94
N VAL A 57 1.90 -1.08 0.64
CA VAL A 57 3.00 -0.49 -0.14
C VAL A 57 2.47 0.17 -1.41
N GLY A 58 3.21 1.15 -1.92
CA GLY A 58 3.07 1.62 -3.29
C GLY A 58 3.76 0.68 -4.25
N ILE A 59 3.19 0.49 -5.43
CA ILE A 59 3.79 -0.30 -6.50
C ILE A 59 3.75 0.43 -7.84
N GLU A 60 4.79 0.25 -8.65
CA GLU A 60 4.77 0.56 -10.06
C GLU A 60 4.66 -0.75 -10.84
N LEU A 61 3.81 -0.78 -11.88
CA LEU A 61 3.58 -1.97 -12.71
C LEU A 61 4.04 -1.69 -14.14
N GLU A 62 4.72 -2.67 -14.73
CA GLU A 62 5.10 -2.65 -16.14
C GLU A 62 3.89 -2.95 -17.03
N GLY A 63 4.01 -2.69 -18.33
CA GLY A 63 3.00 -3.02 -19.34
C GLY A 63 2.17 -1.83 -19.83
N ASP A 64 1.12 -2.14 -20.59
CA ASP A 64 0.24 -1.14 -21.17
C ASP A 64 -0.50 -0.32 -20.11
N PRO A 65 -0.93 0.92 -20.45
CA PRO A 65 -1.67 1.76 -19.53
C PRO A 65 -2.92 1.09 -18.94
N ILE A 66 -2.99 1.00 -17.62
CA ILE A 66 -4.15 0.49 -16.89
C ILE A 66 -5.22 1.59 -16.84
N ILE A 67 -6.21 1.49 -17.71
CA ILE A 67 -7.30 2.48 -17.86
C ILE A 67 -8.55 2.14 -17.04
N LYS A 68 -8.66 0.91 -16.55
CA LYS A 68 -9.78 0.44 -15.72
C LYS A 68 -9.25 -0.08 -14.40
N ALA A 69 -9.78 0.46 -13.31
CA ALA A 69 -9.43 -0.02 -11.98
C ALA A 69 -9.80 -1.51 -11.79
N PRO A 70 -9.07 -2.25 -10.94
CA PRO A 70 -9.45 -3.60 -10.54
C PRO A 70 -10.89 -3.63 -10.03
N GLU A 71 -11.72 -4.51 -10.56
CA GLU A 71 -13.06 -4.81 -10.02
C GLU A 71 -12.96 -5.73 -8.79
N ASN A 72 -11.95 -6.59 -8.80
CA ASN A 72 -11.58 -7.48 -7.70
C ASN A 72 -10.10 -7.30 -7.42
N PHE A 73 -9.66 -7.65 -6.20
CA PHE A 73 -8.25 -7.63 -5.85
C PHE A 73 -7.41 -8.52 -6.78
N TRP A 74 -6.32 -7.99 -7.30
CA TRP A 74 -5.39 -8.78 -8.09
C TRP A 74 -4.37 -9.46 -7.18
N PRO A 75 -4.17 -10.80 -7.29
CA PRO A 75 -3.15 -11.49 -6.53
C PRO A 75 -1.75 -10.99 -6.85
N VAL A 76 -0.93 -10.89 -5.79
CA VAL A 76 0.52 -10.65 -5.89
C VAL A 76 1.23 -11.95 -5.61
N ASN A 77 2.16 -12.35 -6.48
CA ASN A 77 2.91 -13.60 -6.38
C ASN A 77 4.41 -13.32 -6.39
N ASN A 78 5.15 -14.08 -5.59
CA ASN A 78 6.61 -14.06 -5.61
C ASN A 78 7.20 -14.85 -6.78
N SER A 79 8.53 -14.96 -6.87
CA SER A 79 9.26 -15.71 -7.91
C SER A 79 8.87 -17.19 -7.98
N ASP A 80 8.42 -17.78 -6.88
CA ASP A 80 8.01 -19.18 -6.78
C ASP A 80 6.53 -19.37 -7.10
N ASN A 81 5.87 -18.34 -7.63
CA ASN A 81 4.44 -18.28 -7.91
C ASN A 81 3.54 -18.51 -6.69
N LYS A 82 4.06 -18.23 -5.49
CA LYS A 82 3.30 -18.25 -4.24
C LYS A 82 2.64 -16.90 -4.03
N LYS A 83 1.35 -16.90 -3.68
CA LYS A 83 0.63 -15.68 -3.33
C LYS A 83 1.20 -15.08 -2.06
N ILE A 84 1.61 -13.80 -2.13
CA ILE A 84 2.21 -13.01 -1.05
C ILE A 84 1.42 -11.74 -0.73
N GLY A 85 0.30 -11.51 -1.41
CA GLY A 85 -0.49 -10.30 -1.17
C GLY A 85 -1.57 -10.08 -2.22
N ARG A 86 -2.04 -8.83 -2.26
CA ARG A 86 -3.05 -8.38 -3.22
C ARG A 86 -2.91 -6.91 -3.57
N VAL A 87 -3.23 -6.55 -4.80
CA VAL A 87 -3.40 -5.17 -5.26
C VAL A 87 -4.86 -4.78 -5.03
N SER A 88 -5.09 -3.66 -4.35
CA SER A 88 -6.42 -3.10 -4.14
C SER A 88 -6.82 -2.12 -5.24
N ARG A 89 -5.91 -1.28 -5.65
CA ARG A 89 -6.12 -0.30 -6.72
C ARG A 89 -4.90 -0.18 -7.60
N ALA A 90 -5.11 -0.07 -8.90
CA ALA A 90 -4.06 0.26 -9.87
C ALA A 90 -4.64 1.11 -10.99
N PHE A 91 -3.85 2.04 -11.50
CA PHE A 91 -4.24 2.92 -12.59
C PHE A 91 -3.02 3.54 -13.27
N PHE A 92 -3.15 3.88 -14.56
CA PHE A 92 -2.12 4.64 -15.24
C PHE A 92 -2.12 6.10 -14.76
N SER A 93 -0.95 6.60 -14.33
CA SER A 93 -0.75 8.00 -13.99
C SER A 93 -0.21 8.76 -15.21
N PRO A 94 -0.99 9.66 -15.82
CA PRO A 94 -0.51 10.49 -16.91
C PRO A 94 0.63 11.42 -16.49
N ARG A 95 0.66 11.82 -15.22
CA ARG A 95 1.69 12.70 -14.67
C ARG A 95 3.03 11.99 -14.51
N LEU A 96 3.00 10.74 -14.05
CA LEU A 96 4.20 9.90 -13.87
C LEU A 96 4.57 9.12 -15.13
N GLN A 97 3.65 9.01 -16.10
CA GLN A 97 3.75 8.16 -17.28
C GLN A 97 4.01 6.69 -16.92
N LYS A 98 3.37 6.22 -15.85
CA LYS A 98 3.51 4.87 -15.29
C LYS A 98 2.19 4.34 -14.77
N ASN A 99 2.06 3.01 -14.74
CA ASN A 99 1.03 2.36 -13.95
C ASN A 99 1.47 2.37 -12.48
N ILE A 100 0.60 2.88 -11.62
CA ILE A 100 0.82 2.93 -10.17
C ILE A 100 -0.32 2.25 -9.44
N GLY A 101 -0.03 1.68 -8.27
CA GLY A 101 -1.05 0.98 -7.49
C GLY A 101 -0.72 0.90 -6.01
N LEU A 102 -1.72 0.46 -5.25
CA LEU A 102 -1.62 0.15 -3.83
C LEU A 102 -1.78 -1.35 -3.65
N ALA A 103 -0.89 -1.95 -2.88
CA ALA A 103 -0.93 -3.37 -2.55
C ALA A 103 -0.69 -3.59 -1.06
N ILE A 104 -1.31 -4.63 -0.50
CA ILE A 104 -0.92 -5.19 0.79
C ILE A 104 -0.16 -6.47 0.50
N VAL A 105 1.05 -6.56 1.01
CA VAL A 105 1.95 -7.70 0.79
C VAL A 105 2.54 -8.17 2.12
N ASP A 106 2.94 -9.43 2.18
CA ASP A 106 3.66 -10.01 3.32
C ASP A 106 4.88 -9.15 3.67
N ILE A 107 5.20 -9.06 4.96
CA ILE A 107 6.23 -8.14 5.49
C ILE A 107 7.62 -8.36 4.87
N ASP A 108 7.93 -9.56 4.45
CA ASP A 108 9.21 -9.90 3.81
C ASP A 108 9.39 -9.27 2.42
N TYR A 109 8.33 -8.69 1.85
CA TYR A 109 8.31 -8.12 0.49
C TYR A 109 8.04 -6.62 0.44
N VAL A 110 8.13 -5.92 1.57
CA VAL A 110 7.77 -4.49 1.66
C VAL A 110 8.91 -3.52 1.33
N GLU A 111 10.13 -3.99 1.25
CA GLU A 111 11.29 -3.12 0.97
C GLU A 111 11.20 -2.50 -0.42
N GLU A 112 11.59 -1.22 -0.53
CA GLU A 112 11.66 -0.54 -1.82
C GLU A 112 12.54 -1.31 -2.81
N LYS A 113 12.14 -1.32 -4.07
CA LYS A 113 12.76 -2.05 -5.19
C LYS A 113 12.55 -3.58 -5.15
N THR A 114 11.85 -4.12 -4.16
CA THR A 114 11.41 -5.52 -4.19
C THR A 114 10.52 -5.74 -5.42
N LYS A 115 10.78 -6.81 -6.16
CA LYS A 115 10.04 -7.17 -7.37
C LYS A 115 9.17 -8.38 -7.13
N PHE A 116 7.98 -8.35 -7.74
CA PHE A 116 7.04 -9.47 -7.74
C PHE A 116 6.10 -9.38 -8.94
N SER A 117 5.32 -10.42 -9.17
CA SER A 117 4.33 -10.48 -10.24
C SER A 117 2.93 -10.17 -9.71
N VAL A 118 2.15 -9.45 -10.50
CA VAL A 118 0.73 -9.17 -10.24
C VAL A 118 -0.11 -9.88 -11.30
N ALA A 119 -0.95 -10.82 -10.86
CA ALA A 119 -1.84 -11.57 -11.75
C ALA A 119 -3.08 -10.71 -12.10
N THR A 120 -3.11 -10.18 -13.31
CA THR A 120 -4.24 -9.39 -13.82
C THR A 120 -5.11 -10.21 -14.78
N PRO A 121 -6.34 -9.77 -15.07
CA PRO A 121 -7.19 -10.43 -16.07
C PRO A 121 -6.57 -10.51 -17.48
N ASN A 122 -5.61 -9.65 -17.79
CA ASN A 122 -4.94 -9.57 -19.08
C ASN A 122 -3.55 -10.25 -19.10
N GLY A 123 -3.19 -10.94 -18.01
CA GLY A 123 -1.89 -11.59 -17.84
C GLY A 123 -1.10 -11.01 -16.68
N ASP A 124 0.03 -11.62 -16.39
CA ASP A 124 0.89 -11.22 -15.27
C ASP A 124 1.73 -10.00 -15.63
N LEU A 125 1.72 -9.00 -14.73
CA LEU A 125 2.55 -7.80 -14.86
C LEU A 125 3.68 -7.84 -13.83
N GLN A 126 4.89 -7.52 -14.27
CA GLN A 126 6.00 -7.28 -13.34
C GLN A 126 5.76 -5.98 -12.60
N SER A 127 6.09 -5.98 -11.33
CA SER A 127 5.93 -4.81 -10.47
C SER A 127 7.09 -4.64 -9.51
N VAL A 128 7.23 -3.42 -9.02
CA VAL A 128 8.28 -3.03 -8.07
C VAL A 128 7.68 -2.18 -6.95
N VAL A 129 8.13 -2.43 -5.73
CA VAL A 129 7.74 -1.64 -4.55
C VAL A 129 8.39 -0.26 -4.61
N VAL A 130 7.59 0.76 -4.33
CA VAL A 130 8.02 2.16 -4.24
C VAL A 130 7.49 2.81 -2.97
N SER A 131 8.16 3.88 -2.53
CA SER A 131 7.71 4.65 -1.37
C SER A 131 6.43 5.45 -1.67
N LEU A 132 5.62 5.64 -0.63
CA LEU A 132 4.43 6.49 -0.64
C LEU A 132 4.69 7.79 0.14
N PRO A 133 4.05 8.89 -0.27
CA PRO A 133 3.31 9.11 -1.52
C PRO A 133 4.25 9.35 -2.70
N TRP A 134 3.78 9.16 -3.95
CA TRP A 134 4.56 9.49 -5.17
C TRP A 134 4.87 10.98 -5.27
N PHE A 135 3.98 11.83 -4.72
CA PHE A 135 4.19 13.27 -4.63
C PHE A 135 4.14 13.69 -3.18
N LYS A 136 5.24 14.24 -2.70
CA LYS A 136 5.27 14.95 -1.42
C LYS A 136 4.70 16.34 -1.65
N ALA A 137 3.77 16.77 -0.78
CA ALA A 137 3.32 18.16 -0.80
C ALA A 137 4.53 19.04 -0.47
N GLU A 138 4.92 19.91 -1.41
CA GLU A 138 5.81 21.01 -1.11
C GLU A 138 5.01 21.96 -0.20
N LYS A 139 5.45 22.14 1.04
CA LYS A 139 4.94 23.22 1.87
C LYS A 139 5.45 24.50 1.26
N ASP A 140 4.56 25.25 0.63
CA ASP A 140 4.82 26.63 0.31
C ASP A 140 4.93 27.40 1.65
N THR A 141 6.17 27.57 2.12
CA THR A 141 6.47 28.28 3.38
C THR A 141 6.51 29.80 3.18
N ASN A 142 6.14 30.28 2.00
CA ASN A 142 6.06 31.70 1.68
C ASN A 142 4.62 32.21 1.82
N LEU A 143 4.09 32.15 3.04
CA LEU A 143 2.98 33.01 3.45
C LEU A 143 3.61 34.13 4.31
N ASP A 144 4.08 35.16 3.63
CA ASP A 144 4.31 36.49 4.22
C ASP A 144 2.96 37.17 4.50
#